data_9437c060a3559146482284687b7a792c
#
_entry.id   9437c060a3559146482284687b7a792c
#
_cell.length_a   1.000
_cell.length_b   1.000
_cell.length_c   1.000
_cell.angle_alpha   90.00
_cell.angle_beta   90.00
_cell.angle_gamma   90.00
#
_symmetry.space_group_name_H-M   'P 1'
#
loop_
_entity.id
_entity.type
_entity.pdbx_description
1 polymer ?
#
loop_
_entity_poly.entity_id
_entity_poly.type
_entity_poly.pdbx_seq_one_letter_code
_entity_poly.pdbx_strand_id
1 'polypeptide(L)'
;MLKILLLTGDAGEAQEIYYAKYRLEEEGWEVQIAALEKRAFLSVVHDFEPGFDTYTEKPGYRVQADLGLDEVKADQYHGLVLPGGRAPEYLRNRPAAVAVVRHFLEAGKPIAANCHGPLLLLAAGSVKGRTLTCYPDLEPDIRAAGGEFVNRDVVVDGALVTVRGWPDNGPWMREFIRLLKKTHPRAIRTNQ
;
A
#
# COMPACT_ATOMS: atom_id res chain seq x y z
N MET A 1 4.87 8.88 -18.75
CA MET A 1 3.89 8.02 -18.07
C MET A 1 4.52 7.51 -16.77
N LEU A 2 3.84 7.62 -15.63
CA LEU A 2 4.35 7.09 -14.37
C LEU A 2 4.14 5.57 -14.31
N LYS A 3 5.04 4.90 -13.58
CA LYS A 3 4.95 3.45 -13.31
C LYS A 3 4.88 3.24 -11.81
N ILE A 4 3.84 2.55 -11.35
CA ILE A 4 3.53 2.34 -9.93
C ILE A 4 3.60 0.85 -9.62
N LEU A 5 4.28 0.52 -8.53
CA LEU A 5 4.31 -0.83 -7.99
C LEU A 5 3.23 -0.99 -6.92
N LEU A 6 2.41 -2.04 -7.04
CA LEU A 6 1.46 -2.45 -6.02
C LEU A 6 1.95 -3.78 -5.45
N LEU A 7 2.39 -3.78 -4.19
CA LEU A 7 2.93 -4.96 -3.52
C LEU A 7 1.89 -5.58 -2.61
N THR A 8 1.47 -6.81 -2.92
CA THR A 8 0.47 -7.57 -2.18
C THR A 8 0.63 -9.07 -2.41
N GLY A 9 -0.39 -9.88 -2.14
CA GLY A 9 -0.36 -11.32 -2.34
C GLY A 9 -1.61 -12.02 -1.82
N ASP A 10 -1.52 -13.32 -1.53
CA ASP A 10 -2.64 -14.07 -0.95
C ASP A 10 -3.21 -13.36 0.28
N ALA A 11 -4.54 -13.34 0.38
CA ALA A 11 -5.30 -12.64 1.42
C ALA A 11 -5.06 -11.11 1.48
N GLY A 12 -4.62 -10.48 0.38
CA GLY A 12 -4.70 -9.05 0.21
C GLY A 12 -6.15 -8.58 0.10
N GLU A 13 -6.48 -7.41 0.64
CA GLU A 13 -7.85 -6.90 0.64
C GLU A 13 -8.25 -6.44 -0.77
N ALA A 14 -9.35 -7.01 -1.30
CA ALA A 14 -9.76 -6.85 -2.70
C ALA A 14 -10.09 -5.41 -3.09
N GLN A 15 -10.83 -4.67 -2.25
CA GLN A 15 -11.23 -3.30 -2.55
C GLN A 15 -10.03 -2.34 -2.56
N GLU A 16 -9.04 -2.58 -1.70
CA GLU A 16 -7.83 -1.77 -1.64
C GLU A 16 -6.94 -2.01 -2.86
N ILE A 17 -6.83 -3.28 -3.29
CA ILE A 17 -6.08 -3.65 -4.51
C ILE A 17 -6.71 -3.04 -5.76
N TYR A 18 -8.00 -3.32 -5.99
CA TYR A 18 -8.65 -2.93 -7.24
C TYR A 18 -8.92 -1.43 -7.32
N TYR A 19 -9.30 -0.79 -6.20
CA TYR A 19 -9.49 0.64 -6.20
C TYR A 19 -8.19 1.37 -6.52
N ALA A 20 -7.09 1.01 -5.86
CA ALA A 20 -5.80 1.62 -6.12
C ALA A 20 -5.36 1.42 -7.57
N LYS A 21 -5.46 0.18 -8.08
CA LYS A 21 -5.10 -0.15 -9.47
C LYS A 21 -5.89 0.69 -10.45
N TYR A 22 -7.21 0.62 -10.44
CA TYR A 22 -8.05 1.29 -11.43
C TYR A 22 -7.97 2.81 -11.33
N ARG A 23 -7.90 3.35 -10.10
CA ARG A 23 -7.81 4.79 -9.91
C ARG A 23 -6.50 5.38 -10.45
N LEU A 24 -5.39 4.63 -10.36
CA LEU A 24 -4.10 5.03 -10.90
C LEU A 24 -4.03 4.84 -12.42
N GLU A 25 -4.63 3.78 -12.94
CA GLU A 25 -4.76 3.55 -14.39
C GLU A 25 -5.66 4.62 -15.07
N GLU A 26 -6.69 5.12 -14.39
CA GLU A 26 -7.51 6.25 -14.84
C GLU A 26 -6.68 7.54 -15.03
N GLU A 27 -5.60 7.73 -14.27
CA GLU A 27 -4.64 8.82 -14.46
C GLU A 27 -3.71 8.61 -15.68
N GLY A 28 -3.88 7.49 -16.41
CA GLY A 28 -3.03 7.10 -17.54
C GLY A 28 -1.67 6.53 -17.11
N TRP A 29 -1.55 6.00 -15.88
CA TRP A 29 -0.30 5.45 -15.35
C TRP A 29 -0.27 3.92 -15.44
N GLU A 30 0.91 3.35 -15.55
CA GLU A 30 1.11 1.90 -15.51
C GLU A 30 1.14 1.42 -14.06
N VAL A 31 0.30 0.44 -13.73
CA VAL A 31 0.28 -0.22 -12.41
C VAL A 31 0.65 -1.68 -12.58
N GLN A 32 1.71 -2.12 -11.91
CA GLN A 32 2.12 -3.51 -11.86
C GLN A 32 1.94 -4.08 -10.46
N ILE A 33 1.27 -5.22 -10.39
CA ILE A 33 1.06 -5.97 -9.14
C ILE A 33 2.23 -6.94 -8.96
N ALA A 34 2.95 -6.81 -7.86
CA ALA A 34 3.96 -7.76 -7.43
C ALA A 34 3.46 -8.58 -6.24
N ALA A 35 3.72 -9.88 -6.28
CA ALA A 35 3.47 -10.81 -5.19
C ALA A 35 4.71 -11.67 -4.93
N LEU A 36 4.65 -12.56 -3.93
CA LEU A 36 5.79 -13.45 -3.61
C LEU A 36 6.27 -14.19 -4.86
N GLU A 37 5.32 -14.65 -5.68
CA GLU A 37 5.56 -15.33 -6.95
C GLU A 37 4.65 -14.75 -8.02
N LYS A 38 5.09 -14.78 -9.29
CA LYS A 38 4.28 -14.40 -10.44
C LYS A 38 3.21 -15.46 -10.72
N ARG A 39 2.08 -15.35 -10.04
CA ARG A 39 0.93 -16.25 -10.19
C ARG A 39 -0.37 -15.56 -9.86
N ALA A 40 -1.49 -16.19 -10.16
CA ALA A 40 -2.76 -15.78 -9.60
C ALA A 40 -2.81 -16.12 -8.09
N PHE A 41 -3.24 -15.16 -7.28
CA PHE A 41 -3.47 -15.33 -5.85
C PHE A 41 -4.91 -15.03 -5.47
N LEU A 42 -5.37 -15.51 -4.31
CA LEU A 42 -6.71 -15.28 -3.82
C LEU A 42 -6.71 -14.08 -2.87
N SER A 43 -7.45 -13.03 -3.24
CA SER A 43 -7.72 -11.90 -2.35
C SER A 43 -8.81 -12.25 -1.33
N VAL A 44 -9.02 -11.36 -0.37
CA VAL A 44 -10.10 -11.45 0.62
C VAL A 44 -10.97 -10.19 0.58
N VAL A 45 -12.17 -10.31 1.13
CA VAL A 45 -13.09 -9.20 1.39
C VAL A 45 -13.28 -9.09 2.88
N HIS A 46 -12.97 -7.93 3.45
CA HIS A 46 -13.21 -7.60 4.84
C HIS A 46 -14.45 -6.73 4.96
N ASP A 47 -15.37 -7.12 5.83
CA ASP A 47 -16.59 -6.39 6.15
C ASP A 47 -16.68 -6.10 7.66
N PHE A 48 -17.42 -5.05 8.01
CA PHE A 48 -17.73 -4.68 9.39
C PHE A 48 -19.19 -5.04 9.67
N GLU A 49 -19.41 -6.17 10.33
CA GLU A 49 -20.74 -6.68 10.63
C GLU A 49 -21.21 -6.19 12.00
N PRO A 50 -22.46 -5.72 12.13
CA PRO A 50 -23.01 -5.31 13.43
C PRO A 50 -22.93 -6.42 14.47
N GLY A 51 -22.41 -6.10 15.66
CA GLY A 51 -22.25 -7.06 16.77
C GLY A 51 -20.99 -7.93 16.67
N PHE A 52 -20.10 -7.67 15.73
CA PHE A 52 -18.79 -8.29 15.65
C PHE A 52 -17.72 -7.32 16.18
N ASP A 53 -16.83 -7.79 17.04
CA ASP A 53 -15.79 -6.93 17.65
C ASP A 53 -14.65 -6.57 16.72
N THR A 54 -14.54 -7.26 15.57
CA THR A 54 -13.53 -7.03 14.54
C THR A 54 -14.13 -7.19 13.15
N TYR A 55 -13.33 -7.13 12.09
CA TYR A 55 -13.80 -7.38 10.72
C TYR A 55 -14.03 -8.88 10.47
N THR A 56 -14.99 -9.18 9.61
CA THR A 56 -15.16 -10.52 9.03
C THR A 56 -14.30 -10.68 7.79
N GLU A 57 -13.99 -11.92 7.41
CA GLU A 57 -13.21 -12.23 6.20
C GLU A 57 -13.94 -13.23 5.33
N LYS A 58 -14.06 -12.92 4.05
CA LYS A 58 -14.62 -13.81 3.02
C LYS A 58 -13.61 -13.94 1.88
N PRO A 59 -13.60 -15.07 1.13
CA PRO A 59 -12.84 -15.17 -0.11
C PRO A 59 -13.24 -14.06 -1.09
N GLY A 60 -12.24 -13.38 -1.64
CA GLY A 60 -12.41 -12.38 -2.68
C GLY A 60 -12.15 -12.92 -4.09
N TYR A 61 -11.69 -12.06 -4.96
CA TYR A 61 -11.38 -12.41 -6.35
C TYR A 61 -9.98 -13.00 -6.49
N ARG A 62 -9.77 -13.78 -7.56
CA ARG A 62 -8.41 -14.10 -8.01
C ARG A 62 -7.79 -12.89 -8.67
N VAL A 63 -6.61 -12.52 -8.22
CA VAL A 63 -5.82 -11.40 -8.74
C VAL A 63 -4.58 -11.97 -9.41
N GLN A 64 -4.26 -11.54 -10.62
CA GLN A 64 -3.04 -11.94 -11.31
C GLN A 64 -1.89 -11.02 -10.89
N ALA A 65 -0.82 -11.60 -10.34
CA ALA A 65 0.44 -10.88 -10.17
C ALA A 65 1.16 -10.75 -11.52
N ASP A 66 1.59 -9.54 -11.83
CA ASP A 66 2.37 -9.23 -13.03
C ASP A 66 3.83 -9.66 -12.86
N LEU A 67 4.32 -9.65 -11.61
CA LEU A 67 5.71 -9.95 -11.23
C LEU A 67 5.78 -10.80 -9.96
N GLY A 68 6.81 -11.65 -9.89
CA GLY A 68 7.34 -12.15 -8.64
C GLY A 68 8.26 -11.13 -7.98
N LEU A 69 8.48 -11.24 -6.66
CA LEU A 69 9.38 -10.33 -5.93
C LEU A 69 10.81 -10.32 -6.45
N ASP A 70 11.28 -11.44 -6.99
CA ASP A 70 12.60 -11.62 -7.60
C ASP A 70 12.76 -10.88 -8.94
N GLU A 71 11.64 -10.56 -9.61
CA GLU A 71 11.60 -9.82 -10.86
C GLU A 71 11.52 -8.28 -10.64
N VAL A 72 11.22 -7.82 -9.40
CA VAL A 72 11.00 -6.40 -9.10
C VAL A 72 12.30 -5.59 -9.16
N LYS A 73 12.34 -4.61 -10.05
CA LYS A 73 13.39 -3.59 -10.14
C LYS A 73 12.84 -2.27 -9.59
N ALA A 74 12.96 -2.07 -8.26
CA ALA A 74 12.31 -0.98 -7.53
C ALA A 74 12.70 0.43 -8.00
N ASP A 75 13.88 0.58 -8.60
CA ASP A 75 14.36 1.84 -9.20
C ASP A 75 13.50 2.33 -10.37
N GLN A 76 12.85 1.40 -11.10
CA GLN A 76 12.02 1.70 -12.26
C GLN A 76 10.66 2.30 -11.91
N TYR A 77 10.26 2.25 -10.64
CA TYR A 77 8.94 2.72 -10.20
C TYR A 77 9.01 4.10 -9.54
N HIS A 78 7.95 4.87 -9.76
CA HIS A 78 7.80 6.24 -9.26
C HIS A 78 7.07 6.31 -7.92
N GLY A 79 6.32 5.28 -7.57
CA GLY A 79 5.59 5.16 -6.32
C GLY A 79 5.28 3.71 -5.97
N LEU A 80 4.96 3.47 -4.70
CA LEU A 80 4.65 2.17 -4.12
C LEU A 80 3.28 2.22 -3.44
N VAL A 81 2.46 1.20 -3.69
CA VAL A 81 1.17 0.98 -3.01
C VAL A 81 1.24 -0.30 -2.19
N LEU A 82 0.85 -0.20 -0.93
CA LEU A 82 0.83 -1.29 0.05
C LEU A 82 -0.61 -1.48 0.56
N PRO A 83 -1.44 -2.28 -0.12
CA PRO A 83 -2.77 -2.62 0.38
C PRO A 83 -2.68 -3.47 1.65
N GLY A 84 -3.78 -3.53 2.39
CA GLY A 84 -3.90 -4.36 3.58
C GLY A 84 -4.39 -5.78 3.29
N GLY A 85 -5.35 -6.22 4.10
CA GLY A 85 -5.63 -7.63 4.27
C GLY A 85 -4.55 -8.30 5.10
N ARG A 86 -4.43 -9.63 5.01
CA ARG A 86 -3.38 -10.38 5.71
C ARG A 86 -2.07 -10.52 4.93
N ALA A 87 -2.03 -10.08 3.65
CA ALA A 87 -0.82 -10.13 2.83
C ALA A 87 0.38 -9.44 3.50
N PRO A 88 0.27 -8.23 4.08
CA PRO A 88 1.38 -7.59 4.77
C PRO A 88 1.94 -8.38 5.97
N GLU A 89 1.12 -9.18 6.65
CA GLU A 89 1.54 -9.96 7.83
C GLU A 89 2.63 -10.98 7.49
N TYR A 90 2.49 -11.71 6.38
CA TYR A 90 3.51 -12.67 5.98
C TYR A 90 4.61 -12.06 5.10
N LEU A 91 4.27 -11.03 4.28
CA LEU A 91 5.24 -10.35 3.43
C LEU A 91 6.30 -9.62 4.25
N ARG A 92 5.95 -9.06 5.42
CA ARG A 92 6.93 -8.41 6.32
C ARG A 92 8.04 -9.35 6.80
N ASN A 93 7.82 -10.67 6.73
CA ASN A 93 8.81 -11.68 7.07
C ASN A 93 9.61 -12.18 5.84
N ARG A 94 9.44 -11.54 4.68
CA ARG A 94 10.15 -11.87 3.44
C ARG A 94 11.19 -10.78 3.15
N PRO A 95 12.50 -11.11 3.24
CA PRO A 95 13.57 -10.13 3.02
C PRO A 95 13.45 -9.35 1.71
N ALA A 96 13.02 -10.03 0.63
CA ALA A 96 12.81 -9.39 -0.68
C ALA A 96 11.71 -8.32 -0.64
N ALA A 97 10.56 -8.59 0.02
CA ALA A 97 9.49 -7.61 0.16
C ALA A 97 9.93 -6.40 1.00
N VAL A 98 10.62 -6.66 2.11
CA VAL A 98 11.18 -5.62 2.98
C VAL A 98 12.21 -4.77 2.23
N ALA A 99 13.06 -5.38 1.41
CA ALA A 99 14.05 -4.67 0.60
C ALA A 99 13.40 -3.72 -0.42
N VAL A 100 12.30 -4.15 -1.07
CA VAL A 100 11.53 -3.29 -1.98
C VAL A 100 11.02 -2.06 -1.22
N VAL A 101 10.35 -2.25 -0.08
CA VAL A 101 9.81 -1.12 0.71
C VAL A 101 10.93 -0.19 1.18
N ARG A 102 12.03 -0.74 1.66
CA ARG A 102 13.21 0.04 2.10
C ARG A 102 13.77 0.91 0.97
N HIS A 103 13.86 0.38 -0.24
CA HIS A 103 14.31 1.15 -1.40
C HIS A 103 13.48 2.42 -1.62
N PHE A 104 12.14 2.33 -1.56
CA PHE A 104 11.26 3.50 -1.72
C PHE A 104 11.42 4.51 -0.59
N LEU A 105 11.57 4.04 0.65
CA LEU A 105 11.79 4.88 1.82
C LEU A 105 13.11 5.64 1.75
N GLU A 106 14.21 4.96 1.43
CA GLU A 106 15.56 5.54 1.32
C GLU A 106 15.65 6.50 0.12
N ALA A 107 14.97 6.20 -0.97
CA ALA A 107 14.91 7.07 -2.15
C ALA A 107 13.93 8.24 -1.99
N GLY A 108 13.19 8.33 -0.87
CA GLY A 108 12.17 9.36 -0.65
C GLY A 108 11.02 9.33 -1.65
N LYS A 109 10.79 8.18 -2.30
CA LYS A 109 9.71 8.00 -3.28
C LYS A 109 8.36 7.92 -2.59
N PRO A 110 7.26 8.39 -3.23
CA PRO A 110 5.92 8.29 -2.69
C PRO A 110 5.50 6.85 -2.36
N ILE A 111 4.96 6.66 -1.14
CA ILE A 111 4.38 5.41 -0.67
C ILE A 111 2.96 5.65 -0.19
N ALA A 112 2.03 4.81 -0.60
CA ALA A 112 0.65 4.78 -0.12
C ALA A 112 0.40 3.44 0.60
N ALA A 113 0.09 3.47 1.91
CA ALA A 113 -0.19 2.27 2.69
C ALA A 113 -1.57 2.32 3.32
N ASN A 114 -2.32 1.23 3.25
CA ASN A 114 -3.69 1.11 3.74
C ASN A 114 -3.81 -0.03 4.76
N CYS A 115 -4.68 0.12 5.74
CA CYS A 115 -5.10 -0.93 6.66
C CYS A 115 -3.89 -1.60 7.37
N HIS A 116 -3.54 -2.84 7.01
CA HIS A 116 -2.36 -3.58 7.49
C HIS A 116 -1.08 -3.32 6.67
N GLY A 117 -1.18 -2.60 5.55
CA GLY A 117 -0.02 -2.23 4.72
C GLY A 117 1.15 -1.59 5.50
N PRO A 118 0.91 -0.73 6.50
CA PRO A 118 1.96 -0.18 7.34
C PRO A 118 2.85 -1.19 8.07
N LEU A 119 2.44 -2.45 8.25
CA LEU A 119 3.29 -3.52 8.80
C LEU A 119 4.57 -3.72 7.98
N LEU A 120 4.52 -3.48 6.66
CA LEU A 120 5.70 -3.54 5.81
C LEU A 120 6.65 -2.35 6.06
N LEU A 121 6.11 -1.17 6.39
CA LEU A 121 6.91 -0.02 6.79
C LEU A 121 7.64 -0.27 8.12
N LEU A 122 6.94 -0.89 9.09
CA LEU A 122 7.54 -1.29 10.37
C LEU A 122 8.70 -2.25 10.16
N ALA A 123 8.52 -3.27 9.33
CA ALA A 123 9.58 -4.25 9.03
C ALA A 123 10.76 -3.63 8.29
N ALA A 124 10.52 -2.58 7.48
CA ALA A 124 11.59 -1.82 6.83
C ALA A 124 12.32 -0.84 7.77
N GLY A 125 11.81 -0.64 9.01
CA GLY A 125 12.48 0.17 10.04
C GLY A 125 12.26 1.69 9.91
N SER A 126 11.19 2.15 9.30
CA SER A 126 11.07 3.54 8.84
C SER A 126 9.91 4.36 9.40
N VAL A 127 9.34 3.97 10.54
CA VAL A 127 8.21 4.74 11.13
C VAL A 127 8.60 5.59 12.33
N LYS A 128 9.80 5.46 12.86
CA LYS A 128 10.26 6.24 14.02
C LYS A 128 10.20 7.73 13.75
N GLY A 129 9.46 8.46 14.60
CA GLY A 129 9.27 9.91 14.48
C GLY A 129 8.35 10.35 13.35
N ARG A 130 7.65 9.41 12.68
CA ARG A 130 6.64 9.72 11.67
C ARG A 130 5.24 9.67 12.25
N THR A 131 4.38 10.53 11.75
CA THR A 131 2.93 10.50 12.02
C THR A 131 2.23 9.68 10.95
N LEU A 132 1.47 8.67 11.35
CA LEU A 132 0.73 7.82 10.42
C LEU A 132 -0.57 7.29 11.02
N THR A 133 -1.44 6.79 10.15
CA THR A 133 -2.61 6.00 10.53
C THR A 133 -2.52 4.60 9.92
N CYS A 134 -3.31 3.68 10.43
CA CYS A 134 -3.42 2.30 9.96
C CYS A 134 -4.76 1.74 10.45
N TYR A 135 -5.03 0.45 10.18
CA TYR A 135 -6.13 -0.21 10.87
C TYR A 135 -5.97 -0.01 12.39
N PRO A 136 -7.02 0.46 13.10
CA PRO A 136 -6.86 0.96 14.48
C PRO A 136 -6.22 -0.03 15.46
N ASP A 137 -6.48 -1.33 15.29
CA ASP A 137 -5.92 -2.37 16.17
C ASP A 137 -4.40 -2.56 16.02
N LEU A 138 -3.77 -1.92 15.02
CA LEU A 138 -2.32 -1.86 14.86
C LEU A 138 -1.68 -0.63 15.52
N GLU A 139 -2.45 0.21 16.22
CA GLU A 139 -1.88 1.34 16.98
C GLU A 139 -0.73 0.94 17.91
N PRO A 140 -0.84 -0.18 18.69
CA PRO A 140 0.24 -0.63 19.55
C PRO A 140 1.55 -0.93 18.78
N ASP A 141 1.45 -1.52 17.59
CA ASP A 141 2.61 -1.81 16.73
C ASP A 141 3.31 -0.53 16.26
N ILE A 142 2.53 0.47 15.80
CA ILE A 142 3.06 1.76 15.38
C ILE A 142 3.79 2.45 16.51
N ARG A 143 3.19 2.51 17.71
CA ARG A 143 3.79 3.15 18.89
C ARG A 143 5.04 2.42 19.37
N ALA A 144 5.03 1.08 19.38
CA ALA A 144 6.18 0.26 19.74
C ALA A 144 7.37 0.49 18.81
N ALA A 145 7.11 0.76 17.53
CA ALA A 145 8.14 1.10 16.54
C ALA A 145 8.58 2.58 16.58
N GLY A 146 8.06 3.38 17.52
CA GLY A 146 8.39 4.79 17.70
C GLY A 146 7.69 5.74 16.74
N GLY A 147 6.63 5.31 16.09
CA GLY A 147 5.74 6.15 15.29
C GLY A 147 4.66 6.81 16.14
N GLU A 148 4.10 7.90 15.63
CA GLU A 148 2.93 8.57 16.20
C GLU A 148 1.68 8.12 15.44
N PHE A 149 0.81 7.35 16.11
CA PHE A 149 -0.48 6.96 15.55
C PHE A 149 -1.51 8.07 15.75
N VAL A 150 -2.22 8.42 14.67
CA VAL A 150 -3.40 9.31 14.72
C VAL A 150 -4.58 8.64 14.02
N ASN A 151 -5.72 8.59 14.69
CA ASN A 151 -6.94 8.01 14.12
C ASN A 151 -7.64 9.04 13.20
N ARG A 152 -7.20 9.09 11.96
CA ARG A 152 -7.78 9.93 10.88
C ARG A 152 -7.96 9.10 9.63
N ASP A 153 -8.92 9.49 8.80
CA ASP A 153 -9.20 8.86 7.51
C ASP A 153 -7.99 8.88 6.56
N VAL A 154 -7.20 9.94 6.58
CA VAL A 154 -5.95 10.02 5.82
C VAL A 154 -4.89 10.83 6.57
N VAL A 155 -3.65 10.35 6.52
CA VAL A 155 -2.47 11.05 7.03
C VAL A 155 -1.41 11.12 5.94
N VAL A 156 -0.86 12.31 5.73
CA VAL A 156 0.26 12.57 4.82
C VAL A 156 1.44 13.06 5.64
N ASP A 157 2.52 12.30 5.64
CA ASP A 157 3.78 12.65 6.29
C ASP A 157 4.93 12.54 5.27
N GLY A 158 5.32 13.70 4.73
CA GLY A 158 6.33 13.77 3.67
C GLY A 158 5.91 12.99 2.42
N ALA A 159 6.64 11.93 2.10
CA ALA A 159 6.36 11.05 0.97
C ALA A 159 5.44 9.87 1.31
N LEU A 160 4.91 9.80 2.53
CA LEU A 160 4.07 8.70 3.00
C LEU A 160 2.61 9.14 3.12
N VAL A 161 1.70 8.38 2.52
CA VAL A 161 0.25 8.54 2.65
C VAL A 161 -0.32 7.28 3.29
N THR A 162 -1.01 7.42 4.43
CA THR A 162 -1.60 6.28 5.13
C THR A 162 -3.07 6.50 5.41
N VAL A 163 -3.85 5.41 5.45
CA VAL A 163 -5.29 5.37 5.76
C VAL A 163 -5.63 4.12 6.59
N ARG A 164 -6.82 4.11 7.19
CA ARG A 164 -7.22 3.06 8.16
C ARG A 164 -7.71 1.77 7.50
N GLY A 165 -8.31 1.84 6.30
CA GLY A 165 -8.90 0.70 5.63
C GLY A 165 -9.63 1.11 4.35
N TRP A 166 -10.30 0.15 3.71
CA TRP A 166 -11.00 0.37 2.44
C TRP A 166 -12.08 1.47 2.46
N PRO A 167 -12.76 1.81 3.59
CA PRO A 167 -13.68 2.94 3.61
C PRO A 167 -13.01 4.28 3.28
N ASP A 168 -11.71 4.37 3.55
CA ASP A 168 -10.90 5.57 3.33
C ASP A 168 -10.14 5.55 1.98
N ASN A 169 -10.47 4.63 1.06
CA ASN A 169 -9.81 4.50 -0.26
C ASN A 169 -9.85 5.79 -1.09
N GLY A 170 -10.95 6.54 -1.01
CA GLY A 170 -11.10 7.81 -1.74
C GLY A 170 -10.02 8.84 -1.37
N PRO A 171 -9.93 9.30 -0.11
CA PRO A 171 -8.88 10.20 0.34
C PRO A 171 -7.48 9.61 0.17
N TRP A 172 -7.28 8.28 0.33
CA TRP A 172 -6.01 7.61 0.13
C TRP A 172 -5.41 7.87 -1.25
N MET A 173 -6.13 7.50 -2.30
CA MET A 173 -5.64 7.64 -3.67
C MET A 173 -5.61 9.11 -4.11
N ARG A 174 -6.53 9.95 -3.62
CA ARG A 174 -6.50 11.40 -3.89
C ARG A 174 -5.18 12.03 -3.44
N GLU A 175 -4.76 11.78 -2.20
CA GLU A 175 -3.53 12.35 -1.66
C GLU A 175 -2.29 11.72 -2.29
N PHE A 176 -2.29 10.42 -2.56
CA PHE A 176 -1.19 9.75 -3.24
C PHE A 176 -0.97 10.28 -4.67
N ILE A 177 -2.05 10.44 -5.43
CA ILE A 177 -2.01 11.03 -6.78
C ILE A 177 -1.50 12.47 -6.74
N ARG A 178 -1.98 13.27 -5.77
CA ARG A 178 -1.50 14.64 -5.58
C ARG A 178 -0.01 14.67 -5.31
N LEU A 179 0.49 13.78 -4.47
CA LEU A 179 1.90 13.65 -4.14
C LEU A 179 2.73 13.24 -5.36
N LEU A 180 2.29 12.23 -6.12
CA LEU A 180 2.95 11.79 -7.35
C LEU A 180 3.02 12.92 -8.40
N LYS A 181 1.93 13.67 -8.57
CA LYS A 181 1.89 14.84 -9.47
C LYS A 181 2.88 15.94 -9.06
N LYS A 182 3.01 16.17 -7.75
CA LYS A 182 3.95 17.15 -7.20
C LYS A 182 5.42 16.72 -7.40
N THR A 183 5.70 15.45 -7.19
CA THR A 183 7.09 14.93 -7.28
C THR A 183 7.55 14.67 -8.72
N HIS A 184 6.60 14.48 -9.67
CA HIS A 184 6.90 14.16 -11.07
C HIS A 184 6.18 15.09 -12.07
N PRO A 185 6.36 16.42 -11.99
CA PRO A 185 5.59 17.36 -12.80
C PRO A 185 5.84 17.24 -14.31
N ARG A 186 7.01 16.72 -14.74
CA ARG A 186 7.34 16.55 -16.16
C ARG A 186 6.66 15.32 -16.78
N ALA A 187 6.43 14.26 -16.03
CA ALA A 187 5.81 13.03 -16.54
C ALA A 187 4.30 13.20 -16.84
N ILE A 188 3.70 14.29 -16.38
CA ILE A 188 2.27 14.59 -16.50
C ILE A 188 1.97 15.42 -17.76
N ARG A 189 2.92 16.26 -18.21
CA ARG A 189 2.73 17.17 -19.35
C ARG A 189 2.75 16.49 -20.72
N THR A 190 3.15 15.23 -20.79
CA THR A 190 3.26 14.46 -22.06
C THR A 190 1.98 13.75 -22.47
N ASN A 191 0.91 13.81 -21.68
CA ASN A 191 -0.36 13.13 -21.93
C ASN A 191 -1.55 14.10 -22.17
N GLN A 192 -1.27 15.38 -22.49
CA GLN A 192 -2.30 16.37 -22.91
C GLN A 192 -2.21 16.65 -24.41
#